data_4ea19f906c487ada7b5b5ea4746a2038
#
_entry.id   4ea19f906c487ada7b5b5ea4746a2038
#
_cell.length_a   1.000
_cell.length_b   1.000
_cell.length_c   1.000
_cell.angle_alpha   90.00
_cell.angle_beta   90.00
_cell.angle_gamma   90.00
#
_symmetry.space_group_name_H-M   'P 1'
#
loop_
_entity.id
_entity.type
_entity.pdbx_description
1 polymer ?
#
loop_
_entity_poly.entity_id
_entity_poly.type
_entity_poly.pdbx_seq_one_letter_code
_entity_poly.pdbx_strand_id
1 'polypeptide(L)'
;MYKLLIVEDDRGIAEQIAKLAAAWDMESHIVEDFRTVLSDCASFAPHIVLLDISLPFFNGYHWCAEIRKLSRVPIVFISSASDGMNIVTAMEMGADDFIAKPFDGSVLMAKLRALLRRTYDFAASATLLCHRGAFLDTGDGTLTYEGEKIPLTKNEYRILLCLMESKGKVVSRERLMERLWETDEFVDENTLTVNVARLRKKLDAAGLRDFITTKFGVGYIVE
;
A
#
# COMPACT_ATOMS: atom_id res chain seq x y z
N MET A 1 4.21 14.30 -1.14
CA MET A 1 3.01 15.12 -1.46
C MET A 1 2.08 14.27 -2.31
N TYR A 2 0.81 14.11 -1.93
CA TYR A 2 -0.17 13.34 -2.70
C TYR A 2 -0.72 14.15 -3.88
N LYS A 3 -1.14 13.45 -4.93
CA LYS A 3 -1.71 14.04 -6.16
C LYS A 3 -3.18 13.66 -6.28
N LEU A 4 -4.06 14.67 -6.42
CA LEU A 4 -5.50 14.52 -6.58
C LEU A 4 -5.90 14.90 -8.02
N LEU A 5 -6.45 13.96 -8.77
CA LEU A 5 -7.11 14.25 -10.05
C LEU A 5 -8.59 14.59 -9.78
N ILE A 6 -9.04 15.72 -10.29
CA ILE A 6 -10.42 16.22 -10.13
C ILE A 6 -11.11 16.16 -11.49
N VAL A 7 -12.15 15.35 -11.59
CA VAL A 7 -12.97 15.19 -12.80
C VAL A 7 -14.39 15.63 -12.42
N GLU A 8 -14.65 16.92 -12.60
CA GLU A 8 -15.86 17.63 -12.18
C GLU A 8 -16.17 18.70 -13.22
N ASP A 9 -17.37 18.75 -13.76
CA ASP A 9 -17.78 19.70 -14.80
C ASP A 9 -18.21 21.06 -14.24
N ASP A 10 -18.65 21.12 -12.98
CA ASP A 10 -18.84 22.40 -12.29
C ASP A 10 -17.48 22.98 -11.89
N ARG A 11 -17.04 23.98 -12.63
CA ARG A 11 -15.76 24.65 -12.41
C ARG A 11 -15.65 25.28 -11.02
N GLY A 12 -16.75 25.79 -10.47
CA GLY A 12 -16.76 26.38 -9.12
C GLY A 12 -16.48 25.32 -8.05
N ILE A 13 -17.09 24.16 -8.18
CA ILE A 13 -16.85 23.02 -7.29
C ILE A 13 -15.42 22.51 -7.45
N ALA A 14 -14.94 22.32 -8.68
CA ALA A 14 -13.59 21.85 -8.98
C ALA A 14 -12.51 22.77 -8.38
N GLU A 15 -12.64 24.08 -8.57
CA GLU A 15 -11.71 25.10 -8.02
C GLU A 15 -11.76 25.14 -6.49
N GLN A 16 -12.94 24.98 -5.89
CA GLN A 16 -13.08 24.91 -4.43
C GLN A 16 -12.37 23.67 -3.86
N ILE A 17 -12.53 22.52 -4.50
CA ILE A 17 -11.85 21.28 -4.12
C ILE A 17 -10.33 21.44 -4.26
N ALA A 18 -9.86 22.04 -5.36
CA ALA A 18 -8.42 22.27 -5.57
C ALA A 18 -7.81 23.20 -4.50
N LYS A 19 -8.52 24.25 -4.09
CA LYS A 19 -8.10 25.13 -2.97
C LYS A 19 -8.03 24.38 -1.64
N LEU A 20 -9.01 23.52 -1.37
CA LEU A 20 -9.00 22.68 -0.18
C LEU A 20 -7.82 21.69 -0.23
N ALA A 21 -7.59 21.02 -1.36
CA ALA A 21 -6.47 20.11 -1.54
C ALA A 21 -5.12 20.79 -1.27
N ALA A 22 -4.90 21.99 -1.80
CA ALA A 22 -3.70 22.77 -1.58
C ALA A 22 -3.49 23.13 -0.08
N ALA A 23 -4.58 23.48 0.63
CA ALA A 23 -4.52 23.76 2.09
C ALA A 23 -4.17 22.51 2.92
N TRP A 24 -4.24 21.32 2.32
CA TRP A 24 -3.92 20.03 2.94
C TRP A 24 -2.66 19.38 2.34
N ASP A 25 -1.75 20.19 1.76
CA ASP A 25 -0.49 19.76 1.14
C ASP A 25 -0.66 18.69 0.05
N MET A 26 -1.72 18.80 -0.75
CA MET A 26 -1.95 17.97 -1.92
C MET A 26 -1.80 18.78 -3.20
N GLU A 27 -1.12 18.22 -4.19
CA GLU A 27 -1.12 18.72 -5.56
C GLU A 27 -2.40 18.29 -6.25
N SER A 28 -3.09 19.18 -6.98
CA SER A 28 -4.31 18.85 -7.71
C SER A 28 -4.23 19.20 -9.17
N HIS A 29 -4.87 18.40 -10.02
CA HIS A 29 -5.11 18.67 -11.43
C HIS A 29 -6.59 18.56 -11.74
N ILE A 30 -7.16 19.60 -12.35
CA ILE A 30 -8.56 19.64 -12.79
C ILE A 30 -8.58 19.26 -14.27
N VAL A 31 -9.39 18.25 -14.62
CA VAL A 31 -9.58 17.83 -16.01
C VAL A 31 -10.43 18.88 -16.74
N GLU A 32 -9.94 19.38 -17.86
CA GLU A 32 -10.65 20.37 -18.69
C GLU A 32 -11.39 19.74 -19.88
N ASP A 33 -10.84 18.69 -20.48
CA ASP A 33 -11.50 17.93 -21.57
C ASP A 33 -11.94 16.55 -21.09
N PHE A 34 -13.24 16.39 -20.85
CA PHE A 34 -13.83 15.14 -20.39
C PHE A 34 -13.80 13.99 -21.41
N ARG A 35 -13.20 14.18 -22.59
CA ARG A 35 -12.91 13.10 -23.56
C ARG A 35 -11.54 12.49 -23.34
N THR A 36 -10.66 13.15 -22.57
CA THR A 36 -9.26 12.76 -22.39
C THR A 36 -8.89 12.36 -20.95
N VAL A 37 -9.87 12.05 -20.10
CA VAL A 37 -9.67 11.72 -18.67
C VAL A 37 -8.58 10.67 -18.45
N LEU A 38 -8.48 9.64 -19.31
CA LEU A 38 -7.42 8.64 -19.21
C LEU A 38 -6.03 9.21 -19.51
N SER A 39 -5.94 10.13 -20.47
CA SER A 39 -4.67 10.80 -20.79
C SER A 39 -4.19 11.66 -19.62
N ASP A 40 -5.11 12.43 -19.02
CA ASP A 40 -4.82 13.23 -17.83
C ASP A 40 -4.41 12.33 -16.64
N CYS A 41 -5.13 11.23 -16.42
CA CYS A 41 -4.80 10.25 -15.41
C CYS A 41 -3.40 9.65 -15.62
N ALA A 42 -3.03 9.31 -16.86
CA ALA A 42 -1.73 8.73 -17.17
C ALA A 42 -0.59 9.75 -17.03
N SER A 43 -0.77 10.99 -17.51
CA SER A 43 0.27 12.03 -17.50
C SER A 43 0.49 12.61 -16.10
N PHE A 44 -0.57 12.86 -15.35
CA PHE A 44 -0.51 13.40 -13.99
C PHE A 44 -0.09 12.35 -12.95
N ALA A 45 -0.37 11.07 -13.22
CA ALA A 45 -0.12 9.95 -12.30
C ALA A 45 -0.66 10.21 -10.88
N PRO A 46 -2.00 10.35 -10.73
CA PRO A 46 -2.62 10.70 -9.45
C PRO A 46 -2.50 9.58 -8.42
N HIS A 47 -2.50 9.97 -7.14
CA HIS A 47 -2.62 9.04 -6.02
C HIS A 47 -4.09 8.78 -5.64
N ILE A 48 -5.01 9.65 -6.06
CA ILE A 48 -6.44 9.51 -5.85
C ILE A 48 -7.19 10.29 -6.94
N VAL A 49 -8.34 9.75 -7.37
CA VAL A 49 -9.22 10.38 -8.35
C VAL A 49 -10.54 10.73 -7.67
N LEU A 50 -10.96 11.98 -7.81
CA LEU A 50 -12.30 12.43 -7.44
C LEU A 50 -13.10 12.60 -8.73
N LEU A 51 -14.23 11.91 -8.84
CA LEU A 51 -14.92 11.71 -10.11
C LEU A 51 -16.42 12.00 -9.96
N ASP A 52 -16.91 13.01 -10.66
CA ASP A 52 -18.37 13.21 -10.74
C ASP A 52 -19.01 12.11 -11.61
N ILE A 53 -20.20 11.70 -11.23
CA ILE A 53 -21.05 10.80 -12.04
C ILE A 53 -21.61 11.52 -13.26
N SER A 54 -22.05 12.77 -13.10
CA SER A 54 -22.79 13.52 -14.11
C SER A 54 -21.87 14.36 -14.97
N LEU A 55 -21.04 13.70 -15.78
CA LEU A 55 -20.09 14.36 -16.67
C LEU A 55 -20.63 14.45 -18.11
N PRO A 56 -20.19 15.47 -18.90
CA PRO A 56 -20.49 15.54 -20.32
C PRO A 56 -19.78 14.43 -21.10
N PHE A 57 -20.38 13.99 -22.21
CA PHE A 57 -19.96 12.94 -23.14
C PHE A 57 -20.07 11.53 -22.56
N PHE A 58 -19.28 11.20 -21.53
CA PHE A 58 -19.30 9.92 -20.83
C PHE A 58 -19.46 10.15 -19.34
N ASN A 59 -20.35 9.42 -18.70
CA ASN A 59 -20.57 9.54 -17.25
C ASN A 59 -19.37 9.00 -16.43
N GLY A 60 -19.35 9.34 -15.15
CA GLY A 60 -18.27 8.91 -14.26
C GLY A 60 -18.13 7.39 -14.14
N TYR A 61 -19.20 6.62 -14.26
CA TYR A 61 -19.12 5.15 -14.23
C TYR A 61 -18.30 4.59 -15.39
N HIS A 62 -18.46 5.18 -16.60
CA HIS A 62 -17.64 4.82 -17.75
C HIS A 62 -16.15 5.05 -17.45
N TRP A 63 -15.80 6.25 -16.95
CA TRP A 63 -14.41 6.58 -16.64
C TRP A 63 -13.84 5.73 -15.52
N CYS A 64 -14.63 5.43 -14.50
CA CYS A 64 -14.22 4.49 -13.44
C CYS A 64 -13.84 3.13 -14.04
N ALA A 65 -14.70 2.54 -14.87
CA ALA A 65 -14.44 1.26 -15.51
C ALA A 65 -13.18 1.30 -16.41
N GLU A 66 -12.98 2.38 -17.18
CA GLU A 66 -11.79 2.54 -18.03
C GLU A 66 -10.51 2.71 -17.22
N ILE A 67 -10.52 3.52 -16.16
CA ILE A 67 -9.36 3.68 -15.25
C ILE A 67 -9.03 2.34 -14.59
N ARG A 68 -10.03 1.55 -14.16
CA ARG A 68 -9.83 0.26 -13.50
C ARG A 68 -9.18 -0.81 -14.38
N LYS A 69 -9.30 -0.71 -15.70
CA LYS A 69 -8.56 -1.60 -16.63
C LYS A 69 -7.05 -1.37 -16.58
N LEU A 70 -6.61 -0.16 -16.21
CA LEU A 70 -5.21 0.29 -16.29
C LEU A 70 -4.56 0.51 -14.91
N SER A 71 -5.36 0.83 -13.88
CA SER A 71 -4.85 1.28 -12.59
C SER A 71 -5.72 0.84 -11.42
N ARG A 72 -5.06 0.68 -10.25
CA ARG A 72 -5.72 0.48 -8.95
C ARG A 72 -5.77 1.76 -8.11
N VAL A 73 -5.54 2.92 -8.73
CA VAL A 73 -5.63 4.20 -8.04
C VAL A 73 -6.98 4.35 -7.35
N PRO A 74 -7.05 4.77 -6.09
CA PRO A 74 -8.32 5.00 -5.40
C PRO A 74 -9.21 5.98 -6.17
N ILE A 75 -10.51 5.63 -6.32
CA ILE A 75 -11.51 6.47 -6.98
C ILE A 75 -12.62 6.76 -5.99
N VAL A 76 -12.92 8.03 -5.78
CA VAL A 76 -14.03 8.51 -4.95
C VAL A 76 -15.04 9.20 -5.86
N PHE A 77 -16.28 8.74 -5.87
CA PHE A 77 -17.34 9.44 -6.57
C PHE A 77 -17.86 10.62 -5.75
N ILE A 78 -18.16 11.71 -6.47
CA ILE A 78 -18.99 12.82 -5.96
C ILE A 78 -20.21 12.94 -6.84
N SER A 79 -21.40 13.13 -6.25
CA SER A 79 -22.61 13.29 -7.06
C SER A 79 -23.75 13.91 -6.29
N SER A 80 -24.62 14.64 -7.01
CA SER A 80 -25.91 15.12 -6.51
C SER A 80 -26.94 13.98 -6.39
N ALA A 81 -26.73 12.88 -7.10
CA ALA A 81 -27.61 11.72 -7.09
C ALA A 81 -27.23 10.81 -5.90
N SER A 82 -27.82 11.10 -4.74
CA SER A 82 -27.52 10.41 -3.46
C SER A 82 -28.51 9.29 -3.13
N ASP A 83 -29.27 8.78 -4.11
CA ASP A 83 -30.12 7.62 -3.88
C ASP A 83 -29.28 6.34 -3.69
N GLY A 84 -29.81 5.39 -2.92
CA GLY A 84 -29.09 4.15 -2.58
C GLY A 84 -28.68 3.34 -3.80
N MET A 85 -29.38 3.45 -4.92
CA MET A 85 -29.09 2.73 -6.15
C MET A 85 -27.79 3.26 -6.80
N ASN A 86 -27.56 4.57 -6.82
CA ASN A 86 -26.36 5.17 -7.37
C ASN A 86 -25.10 4.82 -6.53
N ILE A 87 -25.24 4.76 -5.21
CA ILE A 87 -24.14 4.36 -4.31
C ILE A 87 -23.76 2.90 -4.57
N VAL A 88 -24.73 1.99 -4.65
CA VAL A 88 -24.49 0.57 -4.93
C VAL A 88 -23.79 0.41 -6.29
N THR A 89 -24.33 1.06 -7.33
CA THR A 89 -23.74 1.01 -8.67
C THR A 89 -22.30 1.54 -8.68
N ALA A 90 -22.01 2.63 -7.95
CA ALA A 90 -20.65 3.17 -7.85
C ALA A 90 -19.67 2.14 -7.27
N MET A 91 -20.06 1.46 -6.18
CA MET A 91 -19.23 0.43 -5.55
C MET A 91 -19.04 -0.79 -6.45
N GLU A 92 -20.08 -1.26 -7.13
CA GLU A 92 -19.98 -2.37 -8.10
C GLU A 92 -19.07 -2.04 -9.30
N MET A 93 -19.02 -0.77 -9.72
CA MET A 93 -18.10 -0.30 -10.77
C MET A 93 -16.64 -0.14 -10.28
N GLY A 94 -16.37 -0.44 -9.03
CA GLY A 94 -15.02 -0.45 -8.46
C GLY A 94 -14.58 0.87 -7.84
N ALA A 95 -15.52 1.71 -7.39
CA ALA A 95 -15.22 2.85 -6.54
C ALA A 95 -14.78 2.41 -5.13
N ASP A 96 -13.95 3.23 -4.50
CA ASP A 96 -13.47 2.99 -3.14
C ASP A 96 -14.29 3.76 -2.09
N ASP A 97 -14.94 4.86 -2.47
CA ASP A 97 -15.86 5.62 -1.62
C ASP A 97 -16.80 6.48 -2.50
N PHE A 98 -17.83 7.06 -1.82
CA PHE A 98 -18.82 7.94 -2.42
C PHE A 98 -19.09 9.13 -1.51
N ILE A 99 -19.30 10.31 -2.10
CA ILE A 99 -19.62 11.55 -1.38
C ILE A 99 -20.79 12.24 -2.07
N ALA A 100 -21.87 12.44 -1.34
CA ALA A 100 -23.05 13.15 -1.85
C ALA A 100 -22.82 14.66 -1.86
N LYS A 101 -23.26 15.35 -2.90
CA LYS A 101 -23.38 16.82 -2.98
C LYS A 101 -24.72 17.26 -2.36
N PRO A 102 -24.78 18.33 -1.56
CA PRO A 102 -23.66 19.16 -1.12
C PRO A 102 -22.84 18.50 -0.02
N PHE A 103 -21.54 18.72 -0.01
CA PHE A 103 -20.61 18.14 0.98
C PHE A 103 -19.90 19.23 1.78
N ASP A 104 -19.52 18.89 2.99
CA ASP A 104 -18.58 19.70 3.78
C ASP A 104 -17.14 19.43 3.31
N GLY A 105 -16.38 20.50 3.05
CA GLY A 105 -15.02 20.38 2.53
C GLY A 105 -14.07 19.67 3.51
N SER A 106 -14.25 19.81 4.82
CA SER A 106 -13.45 19.12 5.82
C SER A 106 -13.74 17.62 5.85
N VAL A 107 -15.00 17.24 5.66
CA VAL A 107 -15.44 15.83 5.55
C VAL A 107 -14.87 15.20 4.28
N LEU A 108 -14.95 15.91 3.13
CA LEU A 108 -14.33 15.47 1.88
C LEU A 108 -12.85 15.16 2.10
N MET A 109 -12.08 16.15 2.60
CA MET A 109 -10.64 15.99 2.77
C MET A 109 -10.27 14.91 3.79
N ALA A 110 -11.04 14.75 4.87
CA ALA A 110 -10.85 13.69 5.85
C ALA A 110 -11.03 12.29 5.22
N LYS A 111 -12.05 12.11 4.37
CA LYS A 111 -12.28 10.86 3.62
C LYS A 111 -11.16 10.57 2.63
N LEU A 112 -10.75 11.55 1.80
CA LEU A 112 -9.65 11.40 0.85
C LEU A 112 -8.35 11.00 1.57
N ARG A 113 -7.99 11.65 2.67
CA ARG A 113 -6.80 11.32 3.46
C ARG A 113 -6.88 9.95 4.12
N ALA A 114 -8.05 9.56 4.64
CA ALA A 114 -8.22 8.23 5.21
C ALA A 114 -8.03 7.13 4.16
N LEU A 115 -8.51 7.37 2.94
CA LEU A 115 -8.34 6.45 1.82
C LEU A 115 -6.87 6.40 1.34
N LEU A 116 -6.22 7.55 1.17
CA LEU A 116 -4.79 7.65 0.83
C LEU A 116 -3.92 6.93 1.86
N ARG A 117 -4.14 7.17 3.15
CA ARG A 117 -3.44 6.48 4.23
C ARG A 117 -3.63 4.97 4.15
N ARG A 118 -4.86 4.49 3.95
CA ARG A 118 -5.17 3.06 3.81
C ARG A 118 -4.49 2.44 2.60
N THR A 119 -4.42 3.17 1.49
CA THR A 119 -3.88 2.66 0.22
C THR A 119 -2.35 2.72 0.17
N TYR A 120 -1.74 3.80 0.66
CA TYR A 120 -0.32 4.07 0.49
C TYR A 120 0.48 4.01 1.79
N ASP A 121 -0.05 4.53 2.91
CA ASP A 121 0.68 4.55 4.18
C ASP A 121 0.55 3.20 4.89
N PHE A 122 -0.62 2.53 4.80
CA PHE A 122 -0.75 1.15 5.27
C PHE A 122 -0.21 0.12 4.27
N ALA A 123 -0.15 0.41 2.96
CA ALA A 123 0.61 -0.40 2.00
C ALA A 123 2.13 -0.18 2.17
N ALA A 124 2.57 1.03 2.57
CA ALA A 124 3.91 1.28 3.08
C ALA A 124 4.08 0.80 4.54
N SER A 125 3.01 0.68 5.31
CA SER A 125 2.89 0.05 6.64
C SER A 125 2.57 -1.44 6.58
N ALA A 126 2.62 -2.09 5.43
CA ALA A 126 3.00 -3.49 5.31
C ALA A 126 4.49 -3.67 5.69
N THR A 127 5.03 -2.70 6.45
CA THR A 127 6.33 -2.78 7.10
C THR A 127 6.30 -3.70 8.32
N LEU A 128 5.12 -4.12 8.79
CA LEU A 128 5.03 -4.98 9.95
C LEU A 128 4.66 -6.41 9.54
N LEU A 129 5.65 -7.25 9.41
CA LEU A 129 5.44 -8.68 9.27
C LEU A 129 5.19 -9.29 10.65
N CYS A 130 4.07 -10.00 10.81
CA CYS A 130 3.70 -10.63 12.06
C CYS A 130 3.66 -12.14 11.93
N HIS A 131 4.30 -12.84 12.87
CA HIS A 131 4.23 -14.29 13.01
C HIS A 131 4.48 -14.74 14.45
N ARG A 132 3.63 -15.61 14.98
CA ARG A 132 3.73 -16.16 16.35
C ARG A 132 3.96 -15.10 17.44
N GLY A 133 3.36 -13.91 17.30
CA GLY A 133 3.52 -12.79 18.24
C GLY A 133 4.79 -11.97 18.05
N ALA A 134 5.67 -12.34 17.12
CA ALA A 134 6.81 -11.53 16.72
C ALA A 134 6.41 -10.55 15.62
N PHE A 135 6.86 -9.30 15.72
CA PHE A 135 6.60 -8.20 14.80
C PHE A 135 7.92 -7.70 14.23
N LEU A 136 8.15 -7.92 12.94
CA LEU A 136 9.30 -7.38 12.22
C LEU A 136 8.86 -6.11 11.48
N ASP A 137 9.35 -4.96 11.91
CA ASP A 137 9.17 -3.70 11.18
C ASP A 137 10.19 -3.61 10.05
N THR A 138 9.72 -3.59 8.81
CA THR A 138 10.59 -3.54 7.64
C THR A 138 11.07 -2.11 7.33
N GLY A 139 10.45 -1.08 7.94
CA GLY A 139 10.83 0.31 7.77
C GLY A 139 12.10 0.68 8.55
N ASP A 140 12.21 0.23 9.81
CA ASP A 140 13.38 0.49 10.67
C ASP A 140 14.23 -0.77 10.94
N GLY A 141 13.82 -1.94 10.47
CA GLY A 141 14.54 -3.20 10.67
C GLY A 141 14.43 -3.77 12.08
N THR A 142 13.48 -3.32 12.88
CA THR A 142 13.33 -3.72 14.29
C THR A 142 12.45 -4.97 14.41
N LEU A 143 12.94 -5.98 15.12
CA LEU A 143 12.14 -7.12 15.58
C LEU A 143 11.65 -6.87 17.01
N THR A 144 10.34 -7.00 17.24
CA THR A 144 9.72 -6.89 18.58
C THR A 144 8.95 -8.15 18.92
N TYR A 145 9.11 -8.64 20.15
CA TYR A 145 8.36 -9.76 20.69
C TYR A 145 8.03 -9.50 22.16
N GLU A 146 6.76 -9.70 22.56
CA GLU A 146 6.25 -9.41 23.92
C GLU A 146 6.60 -8.00 24.44
N GLY A 147 6.66 -7.01 23.52
CA GLY A 147 7.01 -5.63 23.84
C GLY A 147 8.51 -5.32 23.88
N GLU A 148 9.37 -6.32 23.84
CA GLU A 148 10.82 -6.18 23.87
C GLU A 148 11.43 -6.16 22.47
N LYS A 149 12.41 -5.25 22.24
CA LYS A 149 13.13 -5.17 20.98
C LYS A 149 14.30 -6.15 20.94
N ILE A 150 14.35 -6.96 19.89
CA ILE A 150 15.42 -7.92 19.63
C ILE A 150 16.37 -7.31 18.58
N PRO A 151 17.61 -6.94 18.94
CA PRO A 151 18.54 -6.33 18.01
C PRO A 151 19.02 -7.34 16.96
N LEU A 152 18.85 -7.01 15.68
CA LEU A 152 19.31 -7.79 14.54
C LEU A 152 20.50 -7.13 13.86
N THR A 153 21.46 -7.92 13.40
CA THR A 153 22.45 -7.46 12.43
C THR A 153 21.79 -7.37 11.05
N LYS A 154 22.42 -6.66 10.11
CA LYS A 154 21.93 -6.48 8.74
C LYS A 154 21.60 -7.82 8.06
N ASN A 155 22.46 -8.82 8.21
CA ASN A 155 22.27 -10.14 7.61
C ASN A 155 21.18 -10.97 8.33
N GLU A 156 21.11 -10.91 9.65
CA GLU A 156 20.06 -11.55 10.43
C GLU A 156 18.68 -10.99 10.08
N TYR A 157 18.57 -9.66 9.94
CA TYR A 157 17.37 -8.98 9.49
C TYR A 157 16.92 -9.46 8.10
N ARG A 158 17.82 -9.51 7.13
CA ARG A 158 17.51 -9.94 5.75
C ARG A 158 17.05 -11.38 5.66
N ILE A 159 17.71 -12.27 6.40
CA ILE A 159 17.31 -13.67 6.48
C ILE A 159 15.91 -13.76 7.08
N LEU A 160 15.66 -13.09 8.21
CA LEU A 160 14.36 -13.11 8.88
C LEU A 160 13.26 -12.51 7.99
N LEU A 161 13.54 -11.38 7.33
CA LEU A 161 12.63 -10.75 6.38
C LEU A 161 12.19 -11.71 5.28
N CYS A 162 13.15 -12.33 4.59
CA CYS A 162 12.87 -13.28 3.51
C CYS A 162 12.05 -14.49 3.96
N LEU A 163 12.33 -15.00 5.15
CA LEU A 163 11.58 -16.11 5.76
C LEU A 163 10.16 -15.70 6.17
N MET A 164 9.98 -14.53 6.77
CA MET A 164 8.66 -14.04 7.19
C MET A 164 7.79 -13.60 6.01
N GLU A 165 8.36 -13.06 4.93
CA GLU A 165 7.65 -12.82 3.66
C GLU A 165 7.13 -14.11 3.03
N SER A 166 7.84 -15.21 3.27
CA SER A 166 7.54 -16.54 2.72
C SER A 166 6.97 -17.51 3.77
N LYS A 167 6.36 -17.00 4.85
CA LYS A 167 5.87 -17.83 5.96
C LYS A 167 5.02 -19.01 5.47
N GLY A 168 5.21 -20.19 6.09
CA GLY A 168 4.55 -21.42 5.69
C GLY A 168 5.11 -22.07 4.42
N LYS A 169 6.15 -21.47 3.81
CA LYS A 169 6.84 -22.04 2.64
C LYS A 169 8.32 -22.18 2.91
N VAL A 170 8.92 -23.24 2.37
CA VAL A 170 10.38 -23.43 2.48
C VAL A 170 11.07 -22.45 1.55
N VAL A 171 12.03 -21.71 2.10
CA VAL A 171 12.93 -20.82 1.33
C VAL A 171 14.24 -21.56 1.13
N SER A 172 14.67 -21.70 -0.13
CA SER A 172 15.91 -22.41 -0.46
C SER A 172 17.16 -21.64 0.02
N ARG A 173 18.25 -22.35 0.21
CA ARG A 173 19.53 -21.76 0.62
C ARG A 173 20.04 -20.76 -0.42
N GLU A 174 19.92 -21.10 -1.71
CA GLU A 174 20.31 -20.24 -2.84
C GLU A 174 19.54 -18.92 -2.81
N ARG A 175 18.22 -18.95 -2.60
CA ARG A 175 17.38 -17.75 -2.52
C ARG A 175 17.76 -16.85 -1.34
N LEU A 176 18.11 -17.44 -0.19
CA LEU A 176 18.59 -16.67 0.96
C LEU A 176 19.96 -16.04 0.68
N MET A 177 20.86 -16.76 0.02
CA MET A 177 22.15 -16.22 -0.38
C MET A 177 22.01 -15.09 -1.40
N GLU A 178 21.17 -15.24 -2.43
CA GLU A 178 20.85 -14.16 -3.39
C GLU A 178 20.38 -12.89 -2.71
N ARG A 179 19.46 -13.00 -1.75
CA ARG A 179 18.98 -11.85 -0.94
C ARG A 179 20.09 -11.20 -0.08
N LEU A 180 21.10 -11.94 0.30
CA LEU A 180 22.24 -11.41 1.04
C LEU A 180 23.24 -10.72 0.08
N TRP A 181 23.39 -11.20 -1.16
CA TRP A 181 24.31 -10.65 -2.18
C TRP A 181 23.87 -9.32 -2.80
N GLU A 182 22.58 -9.02 -2.82
CA GLU A 182 22.05 -7.79 -3.46
C GLU A 182 22.71 -6.47 -2.98
N THR A 183 23.56 -6.52 -1.96
CA THR A 183 24.08 -5.29 -1.35
C THR A 183 25.54 -5.27 -0.92
N ASP A 184 26.24 -6.39 -0.73
CA ASP A 184 27.66 -6.45 -0.36
C ASP A 184 28.19 -7.90 -0.29
N GLU A 185 29.40 -8.09 -0.84
CA GLU A 185 30.33 -9.19 -0.65
C GLU A 185 29.82 -10.64 -0.76
N PHE A 186 30.66 -11.47 -1.37
CA PHE A 186 30.49 -12.90 -1.56
C PHE A 186 30.09 -13.62 -0.26
N VAL A 187 28.81 -13.98 -0.13
CA VAL A 187 28.29 -14.76 1.01
C VAL A 187 28.31 -16.24 0.63
N ASP A 188 29.14 -17.02 1.28
CA ASP A 188 29.18 -18.47 1.11
C ASP A 188 28.13 -19.19 1.98
N GLU A 189 27.94 -20.49 1.77
CA GLU A 189 26.99 -21.32 2.54
C GLU A 189 27.32 -21.37 4.04
N ASN A 190 28.59 -21.25 4.43
CA ASN A 190 29.01 -21.22 5.83
C ASN A 190 28.54 -19.94 6.50
N THR A 191 28.66 -18.81 5.82
CA THR A 191 28.19 -17.51 6.29
C THR A 191 26.68 -17.52 6.51
N LEU A 192 25.88 -18.09 5.59
CA LEU A 192 24.44 -18.26 5.79
C LEU A 192 24.13 -19.11 7.02
N THR A 193 24.80 -20.27 7.15
CA THR A 193 24.59 -21.21 8.26
C THR A 193 24.89 -20.56 9.61
N VAL A 194 25.98 -19.82 9.71
CA VAL A 194 26.39 -19.10 10.94
C VAL A 194 25.38 -18.01 11.29
N ASN A 195 24.90 -17.22 10.32
CA ASN A 195 23.92 -16.17 10.57
C ASN A 195 22.57 -16.75 11.00
N VAL A 196 22.10 -17.84 10.39
CA VAL A 196 20.87 -18.55 10.83
C VAL A 196 21.03 -19.08 12.24
N ALA A 197 22.17 -19.67 12.59
CA ALA A 197 22.43 -20.18 13.94
C ALA A 197 22.42 -19.04 14.99
N ARG A 198 23.04 -17.90 14.68
CA ARG A 198 23.04 -16.72 15.57
C ARG A 198 21.65 -16.13 15.73
N LEU A 199 20.90 -16.03 14.63
CA LEU A 199 19.50 -15.55 14.64
C LEU A 199 18.62 -16.46 15.51
N ARG A 200 18.68 -17.78 15.34
CA ARG A 200 17.97 -18.74 16.19
C ARG A 200 18.28 -18.53 17.67
N LYS A 201 19.56 -18.43 18.03
CA LYS A 201 19.98 -18.20 19.42
C LYS A 201 19.36 -16.92 20.00
N LYS A 202 19.24 -15.84 19.22
CA LYS A 202 18.59 -14.60 19.66
C LYS A 202 17.08 -14.78 19.84
N LEU A 203 16.42 -15.45 18.89
CA LEU A 203 14.99 -15.74 18.95
C LEU A 203 14.65 -16.63 20.13
N ASP A 204 15.42 -17.70 20.35
CA ASP A 204 15.25 -18.63 21.49
C ASP A 204 15.43 -17.92 22.83
N ALA A 205 16.44 -17.05 22.94
CA ALA A 205 16.69 -16.24 24.14
C ALA A 205 15.54 -15.27 24.45
N ALA A 206 14.83 -14.80 23.43
CA ALA A 206 13.64 -13.95 23.57
C ALA A 206 12.34 -14.77 23.81
N GLY A 207 12.40 -16.11 23.82
CA GLY A 207 11.22 -16.96 24.02
C GLY A 207 10.59 -17.50 22.73
N LEU A 208 11.06 -17.08 21.55
CA LEU A 208 10.60 -17.55 20.24
C LEU A 208 11.30 -18.86 19.84
N ARG A 209 11.04 -19.93 20.59
CA ARG A 209 11.64 -21.25 20.35
C ARG A 209 11.15 -21.86 19.03
N ASP A 210 12.07 -22.51 18.30
CA ASP A 210 11.80 -23.21 17.04
C ASP A 210 11.12 -22.31 15.97
N PHE A 211 11.40 -20.99 16.02
CA PHE A 211 10.81 -20.03 15.10
C PHE A 211 11.27 -20.26 13.66
N ILE A 212 12.53 -20.69 13.48
CA ILE A 212 13.10 -21.04 12.18
C ILE A 212 13.44 -22.52 12.17
N THR A 213 12.77 -23.29 11.31
CA THR A 213 13.01 -24.73 11.16
C THR A 213 13.86 -25.01 9.92
N THR A 214 14.77 -26.00 10.01
CA THR A 214 15.54 -26.49 8.87
C THR A 214 14.77 -27.60 8.14
N LYS A 215 14.60 -27.47 6.83
CA LYS A 215 14.18 -28.57 5.97
C LYS A 215 15.46 -29.10 5.28
N PHE A 216 15.97 -30.22 5.78
CA PHE A 216 17.25 -30.80 5.36
C PHE A 216 17.34 -30.96 3.84
N GLY A 217 18.47 -30.57 3.26
CA GLY A 217 18.73 -30.62 1.83
C GLY A 217 17.96 -29.60 0.99
N VAL A 218 17.10 -28.73 1.58
CA VAL A 218 16.27 -27.76 0.87
C VAL A 218 16.54 -26.33 1.34
N GLY A 219 16.35 -26.06 2.64
CA GLY A 219 16.47 -24.70 3.16
C GLY A 219 15.87 -24.50 4.54
N TYR A 220 15.23 -23.34 4.74
CA TYR A 220 14.67 -22.94 6.03
C TYR A 220 13.21 -22.48 5.87
N ILE A 221 12.45 -22.59 6.94
CA ILE A 221 11.04 -22.20 6.99
C ILE A 221 10.70 -21.55 8.34
N VAL A 222 9.77 -20.64 8.33
CA VAL A 222 9.03 -20.10 9.48
C VAL A 222 7.60 -20.61 9.38
N GLU A 223 7.20 -21.49 10.33
CA GLU A 223 5.88 -22.16 10.37
C GLU A 223 4.92 -21.51 11.36
#